data_d596f56e2e34bec6bc43682b8fcf18a2
#
_entry.id   d596f56e2e34bec6bc43682b8fcf18a2
#
_cell.length_a   1.000
_cell.length_b   1.000
_cell.length_c   1.000
_cell.angle_alpha   90.00
_cell.angle_beta   90.00
_cell.angle_gamma   90.00
#
_symmetry.space_group_name_H-M   'P 1'
#
loop_
_entity.id
_entity.type
_entity.pdbx_description
1 polymer ?
#
loop_
_entity_poly.entity_id
_entity_poly.type
_entity_poly.pdbx_seq_one_letter_code
_entity_poly.pdbx_strand_id
1 'polypeptide(L)'
;DVMRKVMSILAALLSLPTALGAADSLEVRCPQIPILLDRIDNVFFQIRVPDAKPGDVLESVTVEFGAGTDLKSVAELRLFYSGTDAVRRGGVHFSPVECISSHNVWNTRSAISSYSVLQDHTLKIGRRVTLRSGQPMVEGINYFWVSVRMSPEATVLTRLGARVSEIVVNGERKPFARTAENVVRRMGYGVRHAGDDHAMAYRIPGLVTTRSGSLIGVYDVRWNSSVDLQERIDIGVSRSTDKGQTWEPMRIAMSFADKGGLPAAQNGVGDPAVLVDENTGTIWVVAVWAHGMGNGRAWTNSRPGMEPIRTPQLMMVRSDDDGRTWSEPVNVTGQVKDPSWRFLLQGPGRGITMRDGTLVFAIQFIGGDGMPSAGIMFSKDHGETWN
;
A
#
# COMPACT_ATOMS: atom_id res chain seq x y z
N ASP A 1 -19.11 -10.30 62.01
CA ASP A 1 -17.84 -9.62 61.58
C ASP A 1 -17.47 -9.89 60.11
N VAL A 2 -17.92 -10.98 59.54
CA VAL A 2 -17.69 -11.30 58.11
C VAL A 2 -18.64 -10.55 57.19
N MET A 3 -19.92 -10.28 57.58
CA MET A 3 -20.89 -9.53 56.78
C MET A 3 -20.56 -8.03 56.69
N ARG A 4 -19.89 -7.44 57.66
CA ARG A 4 -19.46 -6.02 57.61
C ARG A 4 -18.29 -5.78 56.66
N LYS A 5 -17.39 -6.77 56.46
CA LYS A 5 -16.27 -6.69 55.53
C LYS A 5 -16.70 -6.91 54.06
N VAL A 6 -17.76 -7.64 53.80
CA VAL A 6 -18.29 -7.85 52.43
C VAL A 6 -19.03 -6.60 51.91
N MET A 7 -19.71 -5.85 52.80
CA MET A 7 -20.35 -4.61 52.40
C MET A 7 -19.39 -3.45 52.11
N SER A 8 -18.20 -3.44 52.72
CA SER A 8 -17.16 -2.43 52.45
C SER A 8 -16.38 -2.67 51.16
N ILE A 9 -16.39 -3.88 50.62
CA ILE A 9 -15.77 -4.20 49.31
C ILE A 9 -16.72 -3.95 48.16
N LEU A 10 -18.06 -4.00 48.37
CA LEU A 10 -19.04 -3.69 47.35
C LEU A 10 -19.24 -2.17 47.13
N ALA A 11 -18.86 -1.33 48.08
CA ALA A 11 -18.94 0.12 47.95
C ALA A 11 -17.73 0.77 47.24
N ALA A 12 -16.63 0.04 47.08
CA ALA A 12 -15.42 0.52 46.36
C ALA A 12 -15.41 0.15 44.85
N LEU A 13 -16.41 -0.57 44.37
CA LEU A 13 -16.53 -1.00 42.95
C LEU A 13 -17.50 -0.17 42.13
N LEU A 14 -18.02 0.93 42.68
CA LEU A 14 -19.04 1.79 42.04
C LEU A 14 -18.54 3.20 41.63
N SER A 15 -17.25 3.42 41.55
CA SER A 15 -16.68 4.64 40.97
C SER A 15 -15.55 4.36 39.97
N LEU A 16 -15.77 3.41 39.08
CA LEU A 16 -15.08 3.47 37.79
C LEU A 16 -15.74 4.62 37.01
N PRO A 17 -14.99 5.66 36.61
CA PRO A 17 -15.54 6.61 35.68
C PRO A 17 -15.91 5.81 34.44
N THR A 18 -17.20 5.79 34.14
CA THR A 18 -17.69 5.36 32.84
C THR A 18 -16.89 6.12 31.81
N ALA A 19 -16.13 5.40 30.98
CA ALA A 19 -15.51 5.93 29.77
C ALA A 19 -16.63 6.27 28.77
N LEU A 20 -17.51 7.21 29.14
CA LEU A 20 -18.39 7.92 28.22
C LEU A 20 -17.55 9.05 27.64
N GLY A 21 -17.16 8.94 26.36
CA GLY A 21 -16.61 10.08 25.67
C GLY A 21 -15.51 9.84 24.65
N ALA A 22 -15.21 8.61 24.24
CA ALA A 22 -14.22 8.43 23.16
C ALA A 22 -14.78 8.66 21.74
N ALA A 23 -16.10 8.70 21.58
CA ALA A 23 -16.73 8.89 20.26
C ALA A 23 -16.84 10.38 19.84
N ASP A 24 -16.83 11.31 20.79
CA ASP A 24 -17.16 12.71 20.56
C ASP A 24 -15.97 13.67 20.74
N SER A 25 -14.76 13.16 20.90
CA SER A 25 -13.56 13.98 21.02
C SER A 25 -12.88 14.18 19.67
N LEU A 26 -12.29 15.36 19.48
CA LEU A 26 -11.42 15.62 18.34
C LEU A 26 -10.25 14.63 18.34
N GLU A 27 -10.00 13.99 17.20
CA GLU A 27 -8.96 13.00 17.05
C GLU A 27 -7.86 13.51 16.11
N VAL A 28 -6.61 13.22 16.50
CA VAL A 28 -5.43 13.38 15.64
C VAL A 28 -4.75 12.04 15.49
N ARG A 29 -4.53 11.63 14.26
CA ARG A 29 -3.81 10.39 13.94
C ARG A 29 -2.57 10.71 13.14
N CYS A 30 -1.49 9.96 13.39
CA CYS A 30 -0.27 9.96 12.60
C CYS A 30 -0.10 8.59 11.94
N PRO A 31 -0.46 8.44 10.65
CA PRO A 31 -0.31 7.16 9.96
C PRO A 31 1.15 6.71 9.95
N GLN A 32 1.40 5.43 10.21
CA GLN A 32 2.75 4.85 10.26
C GLN A 32 3.22 4.35 8.89
N ILE A 33 2.93 5.13 7.85
CA ILE A 33 3.40 4.87 6.49
C ILE A 33 4.67 5.68 6.19
N PRO A 34 5.57 5.25 5.30
CA PRO A 34 6.72 6.05 4.90
C PRO A 34 6.31 7.40 4.30
N ILE A 35 7.14 8.41 4.52
CA ILE A 35 7.09 9.66 3.76
C ILE A 35 7.84 9.43 2.45
N LEU A 36 7.20 9.65 1.32
CA LEU A 36 7.78 9.42 0.00
C LEU A 36 8.48 10.68 -0.49
N LEU A 37 9.76 10.56 -0.79
CA LEU A 37 10.62 11.69 -1.18
C LEU A 37 10.27 12.25 -2.55
N ASP A 38 9.70 11.40 -3.42
CA ASP A 38 9.27 11.72 -4.78
C ASP A 38 7.86 12.33 -4.85
N ARG A 39 7.17 12.49 -3.71
CA ARG A 39 5.79 13.00 -3.68
C ARG A 39 5.71 14.42 -3.13
N ILE A 40 4.86 15.22 -3.78
CA ILE A 40 4.55 16.59 -3.36
C ILE A 40 3.75 16.57 -2.06
N ASP A 41 2.82 15.64 -1.93
CA ASP A 41 1.96 15.51 -0.77
C ASP A 41 2.14 14.13 -0.13
N ASN A 42 2.42 14.14 1.16
CA ASN A 42 2.46 12.97 2.01
C ASN A 42 1.61 13.20 3.24
N VAL A 43 0.79 12.22 3.59
CA VAL A 43 0.01 12.31 4.82
C VAL A 43 0.90 12.34 6.03
N PHE A 44 0.79 13.42 6.75
CA PHE A 44 1.52 13.59 7.98
C PHE A 44 0.61 13.40 9.20
N PHE A 45 -0.50 14.14 9.24
CA PHE A 45 -1.52 13.98 10.26
C PHE A 45 -2.91 13.96 9.66
N GLN A 46 -3.79 13.23 10.29
CA GLN A 46 -5.21 13.18 10.03
C GLN A 46 -5.95 13.77 11.23
N ILE A 47 -6.89 14.64 10.97
CA ILE A 47 -7.66 15.33 12.01
C ILE A 47 -9.14 15.05 11.75
N ARG A 48 -9.81 14.48 12.73
CA ARG A 48 -11.26 14.29 12.73
C ARG A 48 -11.88 15.23 13.76
N VAL A 49 -12.74 16.11 13.30
CA VAL A 49 -13.55 16.96 14.16
C VAL A 49 -14.97 16.36 14.18
N PRO A 50 -15.39 15.76 15.28
CA PRO A 50 -16.76 15.26 15.43
C PRO A 50 -17.72 16.43 15.73
N ASP A 51 -19.00 16.20 15.52
CA ASP A 51 -20.12 17.05 16.01
C ASP A 51 -20.00 18.54 15.72
N ALA A 52 -19.35 18.91 14.59
CA ALA A 52 -19.31 20.27 14.14
C ALA A 52 -20.73 20.77 13.84
N LYS A 53 -21.02 22.03 14.19
CA LYS A 53 -22.23 22.71 13.82
C LYS A 53 -22.02 23.51 12.53
N PRO A 54 -23.09 23.76 11.75
CA PRO A 54 -22.99 24.62 10.59
C PRO A 54 -22.40 25.99 10.96
N GLY A 55 -21.30 26.36 10.29
CA GLY A 55 -20.59 27.60 10.53
C GLY A 55 -19.47 27.55 11.56
N ASP A 56 -19.26 26.43 12.23
CA ASP A 56 -18.01 26.23 13.00
C ASP A 56 -16.82 26.32 12.06
N VAL A 57 -15.74 26.94 12.52
CA VAL A 57 -14.55 27.24 11.70
C VAL A 57 -13.32 26.61 12.33
N LEU A 58 -12.60 25.77 11.56
CA LEU A 58 -11.24 25.41 11.90
C LEU A 58 -10.32 26.61 11.57
N GLU A 59 -9.73 27.22 12.57
CA GLU A 59 -8.91 28.42 12.40
C GLU A 59 -7.42 28.09 12.26
N SER A 60 -6.93 27.12 13.02
CA SER A 60 -5.53 26.72 12.90
C SER A 60 -5.21 25.33 13.44
N VAL A 61 -4.15 24.77 12.86
CA VAL A 61 -3.47 23.55 13.33
C VAL A 61 -2.00 23.88 13.52
N THR A 62 -1.46 23.63 14.69
CA THR A 62 -0.03 23.85 14.98
C THR A 62 0.71 22.54 15.04
N VAL A 63 1.73 22.40 14.17
CA VAL A 63 2.65 21.27 14.13
C VAL A 63 3.96 21.66 14.83
N GLU A 64 4.46 20.79 15.69
CA GLU A 64 5.72 20.94 16.39
C GLU A 64 6.67 19.80 16.05
N PHE A 65 7.82 20.13 15.47
CA PHE A 65 8.85 19.17 15.10
C PHE A 65 9.71 18.78 16.30
N GLY A 66 9.99 17.50 16.44
CA GLY A 66 10.87 16.95 17.47
C GLY A 66 12.32 17.44 17.33
N ALA A 67 13.04 17.49 18.45
CA ALA A 67 14.41 17.99 18.50
C ALA A 67 15.37 17.30 17.52
N GLY A 68 15.15 15.99 17.26
CA GLY A 68 15.97 15.21 16.31
C GLY A 68 15.62 15.41 14.84
N THR A 69 14.65 16.27 14.50
CA THR A 69 14.31 16.57 13.11
C THR A 69 15.22 17.64 12.54
N ASP A 70 15.87 17.34 11.43
CA ASP A 70 16.54 18.36 10.61
C ASP A 70 15.51 19.13 9.79
N LEU A 71 15.27 20.38 10.16
CA LEU A 71 14.26 21.23 9.52
C LEU A 71 14.58 21.56 8.06
N LYS A 72 15.84 21.48 7.64
CA LYS A 72 16.23 21.67 6.23
C LYS A 72 15.68 20.58 5.33
N SER A 73 15.41 19.40 5.90
CA SER A 73 14.79 18.28 5.18
C SER A 73 13.30 18.49 4.85
N VAL A 74 12.66 19.51 5.44
CA VAL A 74 11.23 19.80 5.23
C VAL A 74 11.08 21.01 4.32
N ALA A 75 10.45 20.81 3.17
CA ALA A 75 10.20 21.91 2.24
C ALA A 75 8.91 22.66 2.56
N GLU A 76 7.83 21.92 2.92
CA GLU A 76 6.50 22.51 3.03
C GLU A 76 5.59 21.68 3.93
N LEU A 77 4.69 22.35 4.64
CA LEU A 77 3.48 21.77 5.23
C LEU A 77 2.24 22.38 4.56
N ARG A 78 1.24 21.56 4.30
CA ARG A 78 -0.03 21.97 3.70
C ARG A 78 -1.19 21.46 4.53
N LEU A 79 -2.26 22.24 4.63
CA LEU A 79 -3.50 21.83 5.29
C LEU A 79 -4.59 21.63 4.24
N PHE A 80 -5.28 20.50 4.32
CA PHE A 80 -6.36 20.13 3.42
C PHE A 80 -7.65 19.90 4.19
N TYR A 81 -8.77 20.22 3.56
CA TYR A 81 -10.11 19.91 4.04
C TYR A 81 -10.80 18.95 3.07
N SER A 82 -11.38 17.88 3.60
CA SER A 82 -12.08 16.87 2.80
C SER A 82 -13.58 16.75 3.14
N GLY A 83 -14.14 17.73 3.83
CA GLY A 83 -15.55 17.68 4.19
C GLY A 83 -15.88 16.52 5.12
N THR A 84 -17.00 15.85 4.85
CA THR A 84 -17.47 14.67 5.60
C THR A 84 -16.88 13.36 5.07
N ASP A 85 -16.11 13.40 4.00
CA ASP A 85 -15.55 12.21 3.36
C ASP A 85 -14.35 11.66 4.13
N ALA A 86 -14.62 10.70 5.00
CA ALA A 86 -13.60 9.74 5.39
C ALA A 86 -13.44 8.75 4.24
N VAL A 87 -12.46 8.92 3.39
CA VAL A 87 -12.18 7.91 2.35
C VAL A 87 -11.84 6.60 3.02
N ARG A 88 -12.76 5.66 2.91
CA ARG A 88 -12.67 4.35 3.50
C ARG A 88 -12.20 3.36 2.46
N ARG A 89 -10.92 2.97 2.50
CA ARG A 89 -10.45 1.78 1.80
C ARG A 89 -9.65 0.89 2.74
N GLY A 90 -9.88 -0.40 2.67
CA GLY A 90 -9.07 -1.39 3.36
C GLY A 90 -9.11 -1.36 4.89
N GLY A 91 -10.22 -0.95 5.51
CA GLY A 91 -10.36 -0.96 6.97
C GLY A 91 -9.61 0.15 7.70
N VAL A 92 -8.91 1.02 7.01
CA VAL A 92 -8.31 2.24 7.57
C VAL A 92 -9.34 3.36 7.48
N HIS A 93 -9.72 3.88 8.63
CA HIS A 93 -10.57 5.07 8.72
C HIS A 93 -9.73 6.29 8.37
N PHE A 94 -9.73 6.84 7.32
CA PHE A 94 -8.89 7.81 6.68
C PHE A 94 -7.88 7.11 5.78
N SER A 95 -8.05 7.19 4.50
CA SER A 95 -6.99 6.91 3.56
C SER A 95 -6.62 8.17 2.80
N PRO A 96 -5.73 8.89 3.33
CA PRO A 96 -5.43 10.21 2.86
C PRO A 96 -4.37 10.25 1.78
N VAL A 97 -3.57 9.21 1.64
CA VAL A 97 -2.62 9.09 0.52
C VAL A 97 -3.37 9.21 -0.80
N GLU A 98 -4.54 8.58 -0.86
CA GLU A 98 -5.41 8.66 -2.01
C GLU A 98 -6.08 10.02 -2.17
N CYS A 99 -6.28 10.72 -1.06
CA CYS A 99 -6.95 12.02 -1.05
C CYS A 99 -6.05 13.19 -1.38
N ILE A 100 -4.76 13.09 -1.07
CA ILE A 100 -3.81 14.20 -1.18
C ILE A 100 -2.79 14.00 -2.29
N SER A 101 -2.73 12.85 -2.90
CA SER A 101 -1.84 12.62 -4.04
C SER A 101 -2.37 13.33 -5.26
N SER A 102 -1.59 14.25 -5.79
CA SER A 102 -1.90 14.94 -7.06
C SER A 102 -2.02 13.99 -8.25
N HIS A 103 -1.56 12.77 -8.11
CA HIS A 103 -1.62 11.71 -9.13
C HIS A 103 -2.82 10.78 -8.93
N ASN A 104 -3.62 11.00 -7.91
CA ASN A 104 -4.75 10.14 -7.63
C ASN A 104 -5.99 10.57 -8.41
N VAL A 105 -5.97 10.32 -9.69
CA VAL A 105 -7.06 10.60 -10.62
C VAL A 105 -8.37 9.88 -10.23
N TRP A 106 -8.28 8.85 -9.45
CA TRP A 106 -9.40 7.99 -9.03
C TRP A 106 -10.36 8.63 -8.05
N ASN A 107 -9.78 9.23 -7.01
CA ASN A 107 -10.56 9.90 -5.98
C ASN A 107 -11.06 11.26 -6.45
N THR A 108 -10.51 11.73 -7.55
CA THR A 108 -10.88 13.01 -8.13
C THR A 108 -12.21 13.02 -8.86
N ARG A 109 -12.77 11.88 -9.24
CA ARG A 109 -14.08 11.86 -9.91
C ARG A 109 -15.24 12.28 -9.01
N SER A 110 -15.08 12.16 -7.69
CA SER A 110 -16.11 12.61 -6.75
C SER A 110 -15.63 13.69 -5.78
N ALA A 111 -14.34 13.95 -5.69
CA ALA A 111 -13.78 14.69 -4.56
C ALA A 111 -12.88 15.88 -4.91
N ILE A 112 -12.47 16.11 -6.15
CA ILE A 112 -11.65 17.29 -6.49
C ILE A 112 -12.35 18.60 -6.15
N SER A 113 -13.68 18.63 -6.21
CA SER A 113 -14.45 19.81 -5.84
C SER A 113 -14.48 20.06 -4.32
N SER A 114 -14.06 19.10 -3.49
CA SER A 114 -14.16 19.17 -2.03
C SER A 114 -12.81 19.30 -1.31
N TYR A 115 -11.66 19.15 -2.01
CA TYR A 115 -10.36 19.37 -1.39
C TYR A 115 -9.90 20.80 -1.59
N SER A 116 -9.95 21.57 -0.53
CA SER A 116 -9.38 22.92 -0.51
C SER A 116 -8.00 22.85 0.13
N VAL A 117 -6.98 23.30 -0.57
CA VAL A 117 -5.72 23.69 0.05
C VAL A 117 -6.01 24.97 0.80
N LEU A 118 -5.95 24.90 2.13
CA LEU A 118 -6.41 26.00 2.98
C LEU A 118 -5.30 27.01 3.34
N GLN A 119 -4.10 26.84 2.75
CA GLN A 119 -2.97 27.58 3.23
C GLN A 119 -2.08 28.17 2.13
N ASP A 120 -1.54 29.36 2.45
CA ASP A 120 -0.50 30.02 1.67
C ASP A 120 0.84 29.26 1.80
N HIS A 121 1.49 28.98 0.64
CA HIS A 121 2.74 28.25 0.49
C HIS A 121 3.99 28.96 1.03
N THR A 122 3.84 30.15 1.63
CA THR A 122 4.96 31.00 2.04
C THR A 122 5.46 30.77 3.47
N LEU A 123 4.96 29.74 4.16
CA LEU A 123 5.36 29.49 5.55
C LEU A 123 6.82 29.07 5.68
N LYS A 124 7.56 29.84 6.48
CA LYS A 124 8.88 29.43 6.90
C LYS A 124 8.80 28.22 7.85
N ILE A 125 9.47 27.14 7.49
CA ILE A 125 9.55 25.96 8.34
C ILE A 125 10.43 26.28 9.56
N GLY A 126 9.84 26.16 10.74
CA GLY A 126 10.49 26.30 12.03
C GLY A 126 10.15 25.13 12.94
N ARG A 127 10.66 25.13 14.17
CA ARG A 127 10.32 24.07 15.15
C ARG A 127 8.81 23.99 15.43
N ARG A 128 8.13 25.10 15.32
CA ARG A 128 6.68 25.21 15.47
C ARG A 128 6.12 25.93 14.26
N VAL A 129 5.15 25.31 13.58
CA VAL A 129 4.51 25.84 12.37
C VAL A 129 3.02 25.84 12.60
N THR A 130 2.39 27.01 12.50
CA THR A 130 0.93 27.15 12.62
C THR A 130 0.33 27.30 11.22
N LEU A 131 -0.43 26.30 10.84
CA LEU A 131 -1.22 26.25 9.62
C LEU A 131 -2.54 26.95 9.90
N ARG A 132 -2.82 28.07 9.22
CA ARG A 132 -4.04 28.85 9.40
C ARG A 132 -5.08 28.47 8.38
N SER A 133 -6.34 28.54 8.78
CA SER A 133 -7.49 28.23 7.94
C SER A 133 -8.62 29.19 8.33
N GLY A 134 -9.55 29.39 7.46
CA GLY A 134 -10.83 30.03 7.72
C GLY A 134 -11.95 29.14 7.21
N GLN A 135 -11.70 27.81 7.18
CA GLN A 135 -12.61 26.85 6.59
C GLN A 135 -13.83 26.62 7.46
N PRO A 136 -15.02 27.02 7.02
CA PRO A 136 -16.26 26.63 7.65
C PRO A 136 -16.48 25.12 7.54
N MET A 137 -16.93 24.52 8.63
CA MET A 137 -17.30 23.12 8.68
C MET A 137 -18.79 22.92 8.36
N VAL A 138 -19.12 21.74 7.89
CA VAL A 138 -20.50 21.28 7.73
C VAL A 138 -20.97 20.57 8.99
N GLU A 139 -22.28 20.37 9.14
CA GLU A 139 -22.84 19.63 10.26
C GLU A 139 -22.29 18.21 10.35
N GLY A 140 -21.92 17.79 11.56
CA GLY A 140 -21.43 16.46 11.87
C GLY A 140 -19.91 16.31 11.77
N ILE A 141 -19.45 15.19 11.25
CA ILE A 141 -18.01 14.85 11.22
C ILE A 141 -17.32 15.57 10.06
N ASN A 142 -16.20 16.23 10.37
CA ASN A 142 -15.35 16.87 9.38
C ASN A 142 -13.91 16.33 9.44
N TYR A 143 -13.26 16.25 8.28
CA TYR A 143 -11.92 15.74 8.14
C TYR A 143 -10.97 16.77 7.56
N PHE A 144 -9.78 16.87 8.20
CA PHE A 144 -8.68 17.70 7.77
C PHE A 144 -7.39 16.87 7.71
N TRP A 145 -6.44 17.32 6.90
CA TRP A 145 -5.19 16.61 6.66
C TRP A 145 -4.02 17.58 6.66
N VAL A 146 -2.99 17.23 7.41
CA VAL A 146 -1.70 17.90 7.27
C VAL A 146 -0.84 17.04 6.36
N SER A 147 -0.40 17.61 5.26
CA SER A 147 0.56 17.03 4.33
C SER A 147 1.95 17.60 4.58
N VAL A 148 2.98 16.82 4.29
CA VAL A 148 4.38 17.26 4.30
C VAL A 148 5.03 16.96 2.96
N ARG A 149 5.78 17.93 2.44
CA ARG A 149 6.70 17.77 1.33
C ARG A 149 8.13 17.84 1.85
N MET A 150 8.93 16.88 1.44
CA MET A 150 10.35 16.87 1.79
C MET A 150 11.15 17.74 0.83
N SER A 151 12.26 18.30 1.32
CA SER A 151 13.19 19.05 0.49
C SER A 151 14.12 18.11 -0.29
N PRO A 152 14.81 18.58 -1.34
CA PRO A 152 15.83 17.80 -2.05
C PRO A 152 17.01 17.34 -1.18
N GLU A 153 17.21 17.98 -0.01
CA GLU A 153 18.24 17.58 0.95
C GLU A 153 17.87 16.31 1.76
N ALA A 154 16.59 15.93 1.76
CA ALA A 154 16.14 14.74 2.46
C ALA A 154 16.58 13.47 1.75
N THR A 155 16.97 12.46 2.53
CA THR A 155 17.37 11.15 2.04
C THR A 155 16.57 10.05 2.73
N VAL A 156 16.68 8.81 2.29
CA VAL A 156 16.04 7.65 2.95
C VAL A 156 16.51 7.46 4.41
N LEU A 157 17.65 8.05 4.77
CA LEU A 157 18.16 8.02 6.15
C LEU A 157 17.54 9.12 7.01
N THR A 158 16.89 10.12 6.41
CA THR A 158 16.20 11.19 7.14
C THR A 158 15.14 10.60 8.06
N ARG A 159 14.98 11.21 9.22
CA ARG A 159 13.94 10.87 10.20
C ARG A 159 13.15 12.13 10.52
N LEU A 160 11.84 12.04 10.40
CA LEU A 160 10.92 13.15 10.61
C LEU A 160 10.06 12.86 11.85
N GLY A 161 10.35 13.52 12.95
CA GLY A 161 9.55 13.45 14.16
C GLY A 161 8.74 14.73 14.34
N ALA A 162 7.44 14.62 14.58
CA ALA A 162 6.58 15.75 14.86
C ALA A 162 5.31 15.32 15.60
N ARG A 163 4.58 16.32 16.10
CA ARG A 163 3.27 16.16 16.71
C ARG A 163 2.37 17.35 16.34
N VAL A 164 1.08 17.16 16.39
CA VAL A 164 0.15 18.30 16.48
C VAL A 164 0.15 18.78 17.94
N SER A 165 0.44 20.03 18.17
CA SER A 165 0.51 20.61 19.51
C SER A 165 -0.72 21.44 19.89
N GLU A 166 -1.46 21.95 18.90
CA GLU A 166 -2.62 22.82 19.12
C GLU A 166 -3.58 22.76 17.92
N ILE A 167 -4.86 22.78 18.21
CA ILE A 167 -5.94 22.96 17.22
C ILE A 167 -6.90 24.02 17.77
N VAL A 168 -7.24 25.01 16.95
CA VAL A 168 -8.17 26.10 17.30
C VAL A 168 -9.41 26.01 16.42
N VAL A 169 -10.57 25.98 17.06
CA VAL A 169 -11.91 26.01 16.44
C VAL A 169 -12.72 27.11 17.11
N ASN A 170 -13.29 28.03 16.35
CA ASN A 170 -14.09 29.16 16.84
C ASN A 170 -13.38 30.00 17.92
N GLY A 171 -12.09 30.30 17.73
CA GLY A 171 -11.30 31.05 18.70
C GLY A 171 -10.85 30.28 19.93
N GLU A 172 -11.27 29.03 20.08
CA GLU A 172 -10.96 28.20 21.24
C GLU A 172 -9.98 27.08 20.93
N ARG A 173 -9.02 26.85 21.82
CA ARG A 173 -8.16 25.67 21.78
C ARG A 173 -8.96 24.43 22.16
N LYS A 174 -9.05 23.47 21.27
CA LYS A 174 -9.78 22.23 21.52
C LYS A 174 -8.85 21.15 22.06
N PRO A 175 -9.28 20.43 23.12
CA PRO A 175 -8.58 19.22 23.54
C PRO A 175 -8.76 18.13 22.50
N PHE A 176 -7.75 17.29 22.33
CA PHE A 176 -7.82 16.12 21.46
C PHE A 176 -7.02 14.97 22.07
N ALA A 177 -7.46 13.75 21.74
CA ALA A 177 -6.72 12.56 22.13
C ALA A 177 -5.37 12.54 21.40
N ARG A 178 -4.28 12.51 22.15
CA ARG A 178 -2.94 12.38 21.59
C ARG A 178 -2.69 10.93 21.24
N THR A 179 -2.66 10.62 19.97
CA THR A 179 -2.46 9.24 19.50
C THR A 179 -1.00 8.82 19.46
N ALA A 180 -0.06 9.74 19.45
CA ALA A 180 1.36 9.44 19.67
C ALA A 180 2.16 10.73 19.90
N GLU A 181 2.91 10.79 20.98
CA GLU A 181 3.94 11.81 21.16
C GLU A 181 5.15 11.44 20.31
N ASN A 182 5.60 12.36 19.46
CA ASN A 182 6.82 12.23 18.67
C ASN A 182 6.94 10.98 17.79
N VAL A 183 5.96 10.70 16.96
CA VAL A 183 6.07 9.63 15.98
C VAL A 183 7.16 9.98 14.98
N VAL A 184 8.19 9.14 14.92
CA VAL A 184 9.29 9.29 13.96
C VAL A 184 8.95 8.52 12.69
N ARG A 185 8.79 9.27 11.59
CA ARG A 185 8.51 8.72 10.27
C ARG A 185 9.80 8.43 9.51
N ARG A 186 9.77 7.33 8.76
CA ARG A 186 10.84 6.94 7.83
C ARG A 186 10.55 7.47 6.44
N MET A 187 11.61 7.67 5.65
CA MET A 187 11.50 8.06 4.26
C MET A 187 11.55 6.84 3.34
N GLY A 188 11.05 7.00 2.12
CA GLY A 188 11.13 6.01 1.06
C GLY A 188 10.95 6.66 -0.31
N TYR A 189 11.16 5.86 -1.35
CA TYR A 189 10.75 6.17 -2.72
C TYR A 189 9.62 5.25 -3.12
N GLY A 190 8.66 5.76 -3.86
CA GLY A 190 7.62 4.94 -4.45
C GLY A 190 8.07 4.38 -5.80
N VAL A 191 7.77 3.11 -6.06
CA VAL A 191 7.99 2.52 -7.40
C VAL A 191 6.82 2.87 -8.30
N ARG A 192 5.60 2.64 -7.81
CA ARG A 192 4.34 2.99 -8.45
C ARG A 192 3.30 3.32 -7.38
N HIS A 193 2.35 4.17 -7.74
CA HIS A 193 1.28 4.59 -6.86
C HIS A 193 -0.07 4.40 -7.54
N ALA A 194 -1.12 4.19 -6.76
CA ALA A 194 -2.48 4.16 -7.26
C ALA A 194 -2.78 5.39 -8.13
N GLY A 195 -3.25 5.16 -9.35
CA GLY A 195 -3.51 6.19 -10.36
C GLY A 195 -2.37 6.42 -11.36
N ASP A 196 -1.14 6.01 -11.06
CA ASP A 196 -0.07 5.99 -12.06
C ASP A 196 -0.48 5.06 -13.21
N ASP A 197 -0.08 5.38 -14.44
CA ASP A 197 -0.37 4.59 -15.64
C ASP A 197 -1.86 4.23 -15.82
N HIS A 198 -2.77 4.98 -15.18
CA HIS A 198 -4.23 4.73 -15.11
C HIS A 198 -4.64 3.46 -14.37
N ALA A 199 -3.75 2.84 -13.59
CA ALA A 199 -4.07 1.67 -12.78
C ALA A 199 -4.72 2.07 -11.44
N MET A 200 -5.74 1.28 -11.02
CA MET A 200 -6.43 1.50 -9.75
C MET A 200 -5.53 1.26 -8.55
N ALA A 201 -4.70 0.25 -8.61
CA ALA A 201 -3.81 -0.11 -7.52
C ALA A 201 -2.61 -0.93 -8.02
N TYR A 202 -1.54 -0.90 -7.23
CA TYR A 202 -0.37 -1.75 -7.37
C TYR A 202 -0.22 -2.58 -6.10
N ARG A 203 -0.09 -3.90 -6.26
CA ARG A 203 -0.02 -4.81 -5.12
C ARG A 203 0.99 -5.92 -5.35
N ILE A 204 1.24 -6.72 -4.31
CA ILE A 204 2.06 -7.94 -4.37
C ILE A 204 3.47 -7.67 -4.94
N PRO A 205 4.27 -6.78 -4.33
CA PRO A 205 5.57 -6.43 -4.88
C PRO A 205 6.62 -7.51 -4.64
N GLY A 206 7.45 -7.75 -5.66
CA GLY A 206 8.72 -8.44 -5.56
C GLY A 206 9.88 -7.52 -5.93
N LEU A 207 11.06 -7.73 -5.36
CA LEU A 207 12.24 -6.90 -5.60
C LEU A 207 13.51 -7.76 -5.61
N VAL A 208 14.32 -7.59 -6.64
CA VAL A 208 15.67 -8.19 -6.74
C VAL A 208 16.69 -7.17 -7.17
N THR A 209 17.95 -7.46 -6.84
CA THR A 209 19.11 -6.77 -7.41
C THR A 209 19.72 -7.66 -8.46
N THR A 210 19.98 -7.14 -9.64
CA THR A 210 20.64 -7.88 -10.73
C THR A 210 22.16 -7.90 -10.53
N ARG A 211 22.85 -8.73 -11.31
CA ARG A 211 24.32 -8.79 -11.28
C ARG A 211 24.99 -7.47 -11.67
N SER A 212 24.32 -6.64 -12.48
CA SER A 212 24.79 -5.30 -12.82
C SER A 212 24.57 -4.27 -11.71
N GLY A 213 23.84 -4.63 -10.65
CA GLY A 213 23.45 -3.73 -9.56
C GLY A 213 22.15 -2.96 -9.81
N SER A 214 21.46 -3.22 -10.92
CA SER A 214 20.11 -2.67 -11.15
C SER A 214 19.11 -3.29 -10.17
N LEU A 215 18.07 -2.52 -9.79
CA LEU A 215 16.93 -3.05 -9.08
C LEU A 215 15.80 -3.35 -10.07
N ILE A 216 15.16 -4.49 -9.90
CA ILE A 216 13.95 -4.88 -10.65
C ILE A 216 12.82 -5.05 -9.65
N GLY A 217 11.82 -4.19 -9.76
CA GLY A 217 10.57 -4.30 -9.03
C GLY A 217 9.49 -4.93 -9.91
N VAL A 218 8.84 -5.98 -9.43
CA VAL A 218 7.69 -6.60 -10.09
C VAL A 218 6.46 -6.45 -9.22
N TYR A 219 5.26 -6.37 -9.80
CA TYR A 219 4.03 -6.15 -9.05
C TYR A 219 2.80 -6.43 -9.91
N ASP A 220 1.66 -6.65 -9.25
CA ASP A 220 0.35 -6.61 -9.88
C ASP A 220 0.01 -5.19 -10.32
N VAL A 221 -0.36 -5.04 -11.58
CA VAL A 221 -1.03 -3.85 -12.11
C VAL A 221 -2.53 -4.12 -12.10
N ARG A 222 -3.24 -3.59 -11.13
CA ARG A 222 -4.68 -3.79 -10.95
C ARG A 222 -5.45 -2.64 -11.56
N TRP A 223 -5.98 -2.86 -12.76
CA TRP A 223 -6.51 -1.78 -13.59
C TRP A 223 -7.82 -1.18 -13.09
N ASN A 224 -8.78 -2.02 -12.69
CA ASN A 224 -10.15 -1.57 -12.41
C ASN A 224 -10.51 -1.53 -10.93
N SER A 225 -9.85 -2.35 -10.12
CA SER A 225 -10.13 -2.47 -8.70
C SER A 225 -8.91 -3.01 -7.95
N SER A 226 -8.91 -2.92 -6.62
CA SER A 226 -7.83 -3.48 -5.79
C SER A 226 -8.06 -4.94 -5.37
N VAL A 227 -9.08 -5.62 -5.94
CA VAL A 227 -9.43 -7.01 -5.57
C VAL A 227 -8.43 -8.02 -6.13
N ASP A 228 -8.41 -9.21 -5.55
CA ASP A 228 -7.58 -10.32 -6.01
C ASP A 228 -8.18 -10.96 -7.29
N LEU A 229 -7.41 -11.85 -7.92
CA LEU A 229 -7.87 -12.65 -9.05
C LEU A 229 -9.20 -13.38 -8.71
N GLN A 230 -10.22 -13.25 -9.51
CA GLN A 230 -10.30 -12.75 -10.89
C GLN A 230 -10.59 -11.25 -10.96
N GLU A 231 -9.81 -10.58 -11.75
CA GLU A 231 -10.04 -9.22 -12.24
C GLU A 231 -8.98 -8.96 -13.36
N ARG A 232 -9.10 -7.85 -14.09
CA ARG A 232 -8.07 -7.41 -15.02
C ARG A 232 -6.81 -7.01 -14.24
N ILE A 233 -5.86 -7.92 -14.21
CA ILE A 233 -4.55 -7.76 -13.56
C ILE A 233 -3.47 -8.19 -14.55
N ASP A 234 -2.41 -7.40 -14.66
CA ASP A 234 -1.22 -7.70 -15.45
C ASP A 234 0.01 -7.65 -14.55
N ILE A 235 1.14 -8.22 -14.98
CA ILE A 235 2.42 -8.11 -14.27
C ILE A 235 3.19 -6.93 -14.81
N GLY A 236 3.36 -5.92 -13.95
CA GLY A 236 4.20 -4.76 -14.19
C GLY A 236 5.62 -4.97 -13.70
N VAL A 237 6.56 -4.36 -14.41
CA VAL A 237 7.97 -4.32 -14.04
C VAL A 237 8.49 -2.89 -14.14
N SER A 238 9.26 -2.47 -13.13
CA SER A 238 10.04 -1.25 -13.16
C SER A 238 11.50 -1.53 -12.82
N ARG A 239 12.38 -0.83 -13.52
CA ARG A 239 13.82 -0.94 -13.37
C ARG A 239 14.42 0.35 -12.81
N SER A 240 15.40 0.22 -11.92
CA SER A 240 16.19 1.36 -11.40
C SER A 240 17.69 1.03 -11.51
N THR A 241 18.47 2.02 -11.94
CA THR A 241 19.94 1.92 -12.03
C THR A 241 20.66 2.81 -11.01
N ASP A 242 19.92 3.51 -10.17
CA ASP A 242 20.43 4.48 -9.20
C ASP A 242 20.06 4.12 -7.74
N LYS A 243 19.98 2.82 -7.45
CA LYS A 243 19.65 2.26 -6.13
C LYS A 243 18.24 2.62 -5.64
N GLY A 244 17.29 2.73 -6.59
CA GLY A 244 15.88 2.96 -6.30
C GLY A 244 15.50 4.43 -6.07
N GLN A 245 16.38 5.38 -6.38
CA GLN A 245 16.06 6.81 -6.29
C GLN A 245 15.10 7.22 -7.41
N THR A 246 15.34 6.71 -8.63
CA THR A 246 14.42 6.86 -9.76
C THR A 246 14.13 5.51 -10.40
N TRP A 247 12.95 5.43 -11.03
CA TRP A 247 12.47 4.21 -11.67
C TRP A 247 12.09 4.51 -13.12
N GLU A 248 12.50 3.63 -14.02
CA GLU A 248 12.09 3.71 -15.43
C GLU A 248 10.57 3.55 -15.55
N PRO A 249 9.96 4.03 -16.66
CA PRO A 249 8.55 3.79 -16.94
C PRO A 249 8.20 2.30 -16.83
N MET A 250 7.00 2.02 -16.33
CA MET A 250 6.51 0.66 -16.21
C MET A 250 6.47 -0.03 -17.57
N ARG A 251 6.87 -1.30 -17.58
CA ARG A 251 6.65 -2.24 -18.68
C ARG A 251 5.72 -3.35 -18.21
N ILE A 252 4.89 -3.85 -19.10
CA ILE A 252 4.09 -5.05 -18.85
C ILE A 252 4.92 -6.26 -19.28
N ALA A 253 5.27 -7.11 -18.31
CA ALA A 253 6.01 -8.35 -18.55
C ALA A 253 5.09 -9.51 -18.91
N MET A 254 3.87 -9.54 -18.38
CA MET A 254 2.84 -10.52 -18.73
C MET A 254 1.46 -9.86 -18.79
N SER A 255 0.69 -10.17 -19.82
CA SER A 255 -0.72 -9.81 -19.97
C SER A 255 -1.45 -10.89 -20.76
N PHE A 256 -2.67 -11.19 -20.36
CA PHE A 256 -3.54 -12.17 -21.02
C PHE A 256 -4.92 -11.61 -21.31
N ALA A 257 -5.07 -10.29 -21.32
CA ALA A 257 -6.37 -9.61 -21.43
C ALA A 257 -7.25 -10.11 -22.58
N ASP A 258 -6.66 -10.45 -23.72
CA ASP A 258 -7.38 -10.88 -24.93
C ASP A 258 -7.38 -12.40 -25.16
N LYS A 259 -6.90 -13.17 -24.16
CA LYS A 259 -6.70 -14.61 -24.33
C LYS A 259 -8.03 -15.37 -24.33
N GLY A 260 -8.18 -16.29 -25.30
CA GLY A 260 -9.26 -17.25 -25.33
C GLY A 260 -10.66 -16.68 -25.49
N GLY A 261 -10.79 -15.42 -25.95
CA GLY A 261 -12.09 -14.78 -26.24
C GLY A 261 -12.92 -14.41 -24.99
N LEU A 262 -12.34 -14.50 -23.78
CA LEU A 262 -12.99 -14.07 -22.55
C LEU A 262 -12.67 -12.58 -22.25
N PRO A 263 -13.55 -11.89 -21.52
CA PRO A 263 -13.26 -10.52 -21.07
C PRO A 263 -11.97 -10.43 -20.25
N ALA A 264 -11.26 -9.30 -20.32
CA ALA A 264 -10.03 -9.07 -19.59
C ALA A 264 -10.14 -9.33 -18.08
N ALA A 265 -11.28 -9.03 -17.46
CA ALA A 265 -11.57 -9.33 -16.05
C ALA A 265 -11.64 -10.84 -15.72
N GLN A 266 -11.62 -11.70 -16.73
CA GLN A 266 -11.54 -13.16 -16.58
C GLN A 266 -10.23 -13.75 -17.08
N ASN A 267 -9.20 -12.90 -17.26
CA ASN A 267 -7.89 -13.26 -17.77
C ASN A 267 -6.74 -12.64 -16.95
N GLY A 268 -6.97 -12.33 -15.69
CA GLY A 268 -5.93 -11.72 -14.88
C GLY A 268 -4.73 -12.64 -14.64
N VAL A 269 -3.53 -12.06 -14.64
CA VAL A 269 -2.29 -12.69 -14.20
C VAL A 269 -1.73 -11.88 -13.03
N GLY A 270 -1.42 -12.54 -11.91
CA GLY A 270 -1.06 -11.85 -10.68
C GLY A 270 -0.13 -12.63 -9.77
N ASP A 271 0.11 -12.04 -8.60
CA ASP A 271 0.93 -12.60 -7.53
C ASP A 271 2.39 -12.92 -7.97
N PRO A 272 3.14 -11.98 -8.59
CA PRO A 272 4.44 -12.29 -9.16
C PRO A 272 5.50 -12.65 -8.11
N ALA A 273 6.39 -13.56 -8.49
CA ALA A 273 7.67 -13.75 -7.83
C ALA A 273 8.82 -13.56 -8.84
N VAL A 274 9.89 -12.93 -8.39
CA VAL A 274 11.08 -12.63 -9.22
C VAL A 274 12.33 -13.28 -8.65
N LEU A 275 13.22 -13.74 -9.53
CA LEU A 275 14.48 -14.37 -9.18
C LEU A 275 15.55 -13.96 -10.18
N VAL A 276 16.80 -13.80 -9.72
CA VAL A 276 17.98 -13.67 -10.59
C VAL A 276 18.78 -14.96 -10.50
N ASP A 277 19.04 -15.57 -11.63
CA ASP A 277 20.04 -16.63 -11.71
C ASP A 277 21.44 -16.00 -11.55
N GLU A 278 22.07 -16.22 -10.41
CA GLU A 278 23.35 -15.62 -10.07
C GLU A 278 24.51 -16.14 -10.97
N ASN A 279 24.31 -17.24 -11.70
CA ASN A 279 25.33 -17.79 -12.62
C ASN A 279 25.24 -17.15 -14.01
N THR A 280 24.04 -17.02 -14.57
CA THR A 280 23.83 -16.52 -15.93
C THR A 280 23.50 -15.03 -15.97
N GLY A 281 22.89 -14.49 -14.92
CA GLY A 281 22.34 -13.14 -14.87
C GLY A 281 20.90 -13.04 -15.39
N THR A 282 20.33 -14.15 -15.86
CA THR A 282 18.93 -14.20 -16.32
C THR A 282 17.98 -13.89 -15.17
N ILE A 283 17.00 -13.04 -15.44
CA ILE A 283 15.96 -12.69 -14.48
C ILE A 283 14.71 -13.48 -14.84
N TRP A 284 14.17 -14.22 -13.89
CA TRP A 284 12.95 -14.99 -14.02
C TRP A 284 11.81 -14.35 -13.25
N VAL A 285 10.63 -14.27 -13.88
CA VAL A 285 9.39 -13.88 -13.22
C VAL A 285 8.36 -14.97 -13.45
N VAL A 286 7.80 -15.49 -12.36
CA VAL A 286 6.69 -16.43 -12.37
C VAL A 286 5.45 -15.78 -11.79
N ALA A 287 4.29 -16.01 -12.40
CA ALA A 287 3.01 -15.47 -11.94
C ALA A 287 1.87 -16.46 -12.24
N VAL A 288 0.74 -16.28 -11.58
CA VAL A 288 -0.42 -17.16 -11.76
C VAL A 288 -1.44 -16.49 -12.69
N TRP A 289 -1.77 -17.17 -13.81
CA TRP A 289 -2.81 -16.74 -14.73
C TRP A 289 -4.12 -17.47 -14.43
N ALA A 290 -5.18 -16.71 -14.16
CA ALA A 290 -6.53 -17.22 -13.95
C ALA A 290 -7.37 -16.96 -15.22
N HIS A 291 -7.93 -18.02 -15.80
CA HIS A 291 -8.73 -17.97 -17.04
C HIS A 291 -10.14 -18.48 -16.82
N GLY A 292 -11.14 -17.65 -17.02
CA GLY A 292 -12.54 -18.01 -16.80
C GLY A 292 -12.88 -18.19 -15.32
N MET A 293 -13.32 -19.36 -14.93
CA MET A 293 -13.70 -19.72 -13.55
C MET A 293 -14.81 -18.86 -12.92
N GLY A 294 -15.61 -18.19 -13.74
CA GLY A 294 -16.73 -17.34 -13.29
C GLY A 294 -16.28 -16.01 -12.68
N ASN A 295 -17.19 -15.34 -11.98
CA ASN A 295 -16.95 -14.02 -11.38
C ASN A 295 -16.43 -14.11 -9.93
N GLY A 296 -16.05 -15.29 -9.46
CA GLY A 296 -15.52 -15.49 -8.12
C GLY A 296 -14.00 -15.45 -8.08
N ARG A 297 -13.46 -15.51 -6.88
CA ARG A 297 -12.01 -15.55 -6.70
C ARG A 297 -11.41 -16.85 -7.21
N ALA A 298 -10.29 -16.80 -7.90
CA ALA A 298 -9.56 -17.97 -8.40
C ALA A 298 -9.31 -19.01 -7.30
N TRP A 299 -8.95 -18.56 -6.10
CA TRP A 299 -8.73 -19.40 -4.92
C TRP A 299 -9.91 -20.32 -4.59
N THR A 300 -11.15 -19.80 -4.65
CA THR A 300 -12.37 -20.57 -4.29
C THR A 300 -12.97 -21.34 -5.45
N ASN A 301 -12.79 -20.82 -6.68
CA ASN A 301 -13.45 -21.36 -7.86
C ASN A 301 -12.63 -22.41 -8.60
N SER A 302 -11.34 -22.55 -8.29
CA SER A 302 -10.46 -23.55 -8.89
C SER A 302 -10.91 -24.99 -8.60
N ARG A 303 -10.66 -25.88 -9.54
CA ARG A 303 -11.00 -27.31 -9.50
C ARG A 303 -9.79 -28.16 -9.88
N PRO A 304 -9.72 -29.44 -9.49
CA PRO A 304 -8.72 -30.36 -9.97
C PRO A 304 -8.68 -30.44 -11.50
N GLY A 305 -7.52 -30.67 -12.06
CA GLY A 305 -7.27 -30.74 -13.50
C GLY A 305 -6.07 -29.92 -13.92
N MET A 306 -5.84 -29.83 -15.22
CA MET A 306 -4.70 -29.11 -15.81
C MET A 306 -5.14 -27.98 -16.77
N GLU A 307 -6.41 -27.98 -17.17
CA GLU A 307 -6.92 -27.01 -18.14
C GLU A 307 -7.12 -25.63 -17.52
N PRO A 308 -6.78 -24.56 -18.26
CA PRO A 308 -6.86 -23.17 -17.76
C PRO A 308 -8.24 -22.79 -17.23
N ILE A 309 -9.33 -23.30 -17.83
CA ILE A 309 -10.69 -23.02 -17.41
C ILE A 309 -11.05 -23.65 -16.05
N ARG A 310 -10.27 -24.59 -15.56
CA ARG A 310 -10.51 -25.31 -14.30
C ARG A 310 -9.61 -24.85 -13.17
N THR A 311 -8.37 -24.51 -13.50
CA THR A 311 -7.32 -24.23 -12.52
C THR A 311 -6.37 -23.16 -13.06
N PRO A 312 -5.93 -22.21 -12.23
CA PRO A 312 -4.92 -21.23 -12.63
C PRO A 312 -3.63 -21.92 -13.11
N GLN A 313 -2.92 -21.23 -13.99
CA GLN A 313 -1.72 -21.71 -14.65
C GLN A 313 -0.50 -20.92 -14.14
N LEU A 314 0.61 -21.60 -13.89
CA LEU A 314 1.90 -20.95 -13.66
C LEU A 314 2.50 -20.53 -14.99
N MET A 315 2.70 -19.23 -15.14
CA MET A 315 3.30 -18.62 -16.32
C MET A 315 4.63 -18.00 -15.95
N MET A 316 5.61 -18.19 -16.82
CA MET A 316 6.95 -17.63 -16.63
C MET A 316 7.39 -16.77 -17.80
N VAL A 317 8.12 -15.71 -17.50
CA VAL A 317 8.90 -14.92 -18.46
C VAL A 317 10.33 -14.76 -17.96
N ARG A 318 11.25 -14.49 -18.87
CA ARG A 318 12.63 -14.18 -18.53
C ARG A 318 13.12 -12.91 -19.21
N SER A 319 14.17 -12.34 -18.63
CA SER A 319 14.95 -11.28 -19.23
C SER A 319 16.44 -11.63 -19.16
N ASP A 320 17.11 -11.54 -20.29
CA ASP A 320 18.54 -11.81 -20.43
C ASP A 320 19.35 -10.51 -20.62
N ASP A 321 18.69 -9.34 -20.52
CA ASP A 321 19.25 -8.02 -20.78
C ASP A 321 19.08 -7.03 -19.62
N ASP A 322 19.15 -7.53 -18.38
CA ASP A 322 19.06 -6.73 -17.16
C ASP A 322 17.68 -6.06 -16.99
N GLY A 323 16.62 -6.76 -17.42
CA GLY A 323 15.22 -6.32 -17.23
C GLY A 323 14.73 -5.30 -18.26
N ARG A 324 15.43 -5.08 -19.37
CA ARG A 324 15.01 -4.15 -20.42
C ARG A 324 13.93 -4.73 -21.32
N THR A 325 14.08 -6.02 -21.68
CA THR A 325 13.07 -6.75 -22.46
C THR A 325 12.73 -8.07 -21.79
N TRP A 326 11.54 -8.60 -22.11
CA TRP A 326 11.00 -9.83 -21.53
C TRP A 326 10.57 -10.79 -22.64
N SER A 327 10.75 -12.07 -22.39
CA SER A 327 10.31 -13.13 -23.30
C SER A 327 8.78 -13.22 -23.36
N GLU A 328 8.27 -13.93 -24.37
CA GLU A 328 6.89 -14.41 -24.34
C GLU A 328 6.64 -15.32 -23.13
N PRO A 329 5.41 -15.29 -22.55
CA PRO A 329 5.08 -16.15 -21.42
C PRO A 329 5.04 -17.63 -21.77
N VAL A 330 5.70 -18.46 -20.97
CA VAL A 330 5.70 -19.92 -21.08
C VAL A 330 4.88 -20.52 -19.95
N ASN A 331 4.00 -21.47 -20.24
CA ASN A 331 3.23 -22.21 -19.26
C ASN A 331 4.03 -23.38 -18.69
N VAL A 332 4.38 -23.31 -17.40
CA VAL A 332 5.14 -24.34 -16.69
C VAL A 332 4.27 -25.21 -15.76
N THR A 333 2.95 -25.01 -15.77
CA THR A 333 2.02 -25.73 -14.89
C THR A 333 2.19 -27.23 -14.96
N GLY A 334 2.36 -27.79 -16.18
CA GLY A 334 2.48 -29.22 -16.39
C GLY A 334 3.76 -29.85 -15.84
N GLN A 335 4.74 -29.03 -15.48
CA GLN A 335 5.99 -29.48 -14.89
C GLN A 335 5.92 -29.60 -13.35
N VAL A 336 5.05 -28.79 -12.72
CA VAL A 336 5.05 -28.60 -11.26
C VAL A 336 3.75 -29.09 -10.59
N LYS A 337 2.60 -28.96 -11.27
CA LYS A 337 1.29 -29.22 -10.67
C LYS A 337 0.89 -30.68 -10.75
N ASP A 338 0.47 -31.27 -9.62
CA ASP A 338 -0.27 -32.52 -9.63
C ASP A 338 -1.72 -32.31 -10.12
N PRO A 339 -2.24 -33.14 -11.05
CA PRO A 339 -3.60 -33.00 -11.57
C PRO A 339 -4.71 -33.09 -10.50
N SER A 340 -4.46 -33.74 -9.36
CA SER A 340 -5.39 -33.83 -8.25
C SER A 340 -5.51 -32.53 -7.45
N TRP A 341 -4.53 -31.65 -7.53
CA TRP A 341 -4.60 -30.35 -6.85
C TRP A 341 -5.61 -29.44 -7.54
N ARG A 342 -6.37 -28.74 -6.74
CA ARG A 342 -7.35 -27.76 -7.27
C ARG A 342 -6.74 -26.40 -7.55
N PHE A 343 -5.63 -26.05 -6.90
CA PHE A 343 -4.99 -24.74 -7.03
C PHE A 343 -3.48 -24.88 -6.84
N LEU A 344 -2.72 -24.12 -7.61
CA LEU A 344 -1.28 -23.95 -7.45
C LEU A 344 -0.94 -22.49 -7.74
N LEU A 345 -0.15 -21.87 -6.88
CA LEU A 345 0.49 -20.58 -7.14
C LEU A 345 1.91 -20.56 -6.57
N GLN A 346 2.77 -19.74 -7.13
CA GLN A 346 4.07 -19.43 -6.53
C GLN A 346 3.88 -18.54 -5.30
N GLY A 347 4.80 -18.63 -4.35
CA GLY A 347 4.88 -17.66 -3.25
C GLY A 347 5.30 -16.29 -3.80
N PRO A 348 4.45 -15.26 -3.68
CA PRO A 348 4.77 -13.94 -4.23
C PRO A 348 6.04 -13.34 -3.63
N GLY A 349 6.69 -12.47 -4.39
CA GLY A 349 7.83 -11.70 -3.94
C GLY A 349 9.16 -12.13 -4.55
N ARG A 350 9.95 -12.97 -3.90
CA ARG A 350 11.30 -13.31 -4.36
C ARG A 350 11.61 -14.80 -4.25
N GLY A 351 12.19 -15.37 -5.33
CA GLY A 351 12.91 -16.64 -5.32
C GLY A 351 14.41 -16.45 -5.00
N ILE A 352 15.14 -17.52 -4.97
CA ILE A 352 16.58 -17.53 -4.68
C ILE A 352 17.35 -18.41 -5.66
N THR A 353 18.62 -18.09 -5.88
CA THR A 353 19.64 -19.01 -6.41
C THR A 353 20.40 -19.61 -5.23
N MET A 354 20.40 -20.94 -5.12
CA MET A 354 21.15 -21.64 -4.10
C MET A 354 22.66 -21.64 -4.43
N ARG A 355 23.50 -22.02 -3.47
CA ARG A 355 24.96 -22.02 -3.65
C ARG A 355 25.44 -22.98 -4.76
N ASP A 356 24.70 -24.06 -5.03
CA ASP A 356 24.97 -25.01 -6.08
C ASP A 356 24.42 -24.60 -7.46
N GLY A 357 23.81 -23.42 -7.54
CA GLY A 357 23.19 -22.88 -8.75
C GLY A 357 21.72 -23.26 -8.93
N THR A 358 21.13 -24.07 -8.06
CA THR A 358 19.71 -24.42 -8.13
C THR A 358 18.86 -23.18 -7.93
N LEU A 359 17.93 -22.93 -8.86
CA LEU A 359 16.92 -21.86 -8.76
C LEU A 359 15.74 -22.38 -7.99
N VAL A 360 15.21 -21.58 -7.04
CA VAL A 360 14.10 -22.02 -6.17
C VAL A 360 13.08 -20.91 -6.00
N PHE A 361 11.80 -21.26 -6.21
CA PHE A 361 10.66 -20.46 -5.78
C PHE A 361 9.85 -21.21 -4.71
N ALA A 362 9.29 -20.49 -3.76
CA ALA A 362 8.25 -21.02 -2.89
C ALA A 362 6.96 -21.23 -3.70
N ILE A 363 6.17 -22.23 -3.35
CA ILE A 363 4.84 -22.48 -3.92
C ILE A 363 3.83 -22.69 -2.81
N GLN A 364 2.56 -22.47 -3.16
CA GLN A 364 1.42 -22.85 -2.34
C GLN A 364 0.43 -23.60 -3.23
N PHE A 365 -0.15 -24.70 -2.70
CA PHE A 365 -1.14 -25.48 -3.41
C PHE A 365 -2.29 -25.89 -2.50
N ILE A 366 -3.43 -26.22 -3.10
CA ILE A 366 -4.56 -26.83 -2.41
C ILE A 366 -4.71 -28.23 -2.96
N GLY A 367 -4.46 -29.24 -2.11
CA GLY A 367 -4.58 -30.64 -2.44
C GLY A 367 -6.01 -31.13 -2.56
N GLY A 368 -6.17 -32.44 -2.75
CA GLY A 368 -7.47 -33.09 -2.87
C GLY A 368 -8.31 -33.03 -1.58
N ASP A 369 -7.68 -32.85 -0.42
CA ASP A 369 -8.32 -32.65 0.88
C ASP A 369 -8.90 -31.22 1.06
N GLY A 370 -8.62 -30.32 0.14
CA GLY A 370 -9.05 -28.93 0.19
C GLY A 370 -8.25 -28.04 1.14
N MET A 371 -7.17 -28.55 1.76
CA MET A 371 -6.32 -27.79 2.66
C MET A 371 -5.15 -27.16 1.93
N PRO A 372 -4.81 -25.87 2.23
CA PRO A 372 -3.65 -25.23 1.66
C PRO A 372 -2.35 -25.80 2.25
N SER A 373 -1.37 -26.00 1.40
CA SER A 373 -0.04 -26.51 1.73
C SER A 373 1.03 -25.64 1.09
N ALA A 374 2.19 -25.53 1.70
CA ALA A 374 3.35 -24.84 1.16
C ALA A 374 4.42 -25.85 0.70
N GLY A 375 5.16 -25.47 -0.35
CA GLY A 375 6.24 -26.27 -0.90
C GLY A 375 7.26 -25.39 -1.62
N ILE A 376 8.07 -26.01 -2.43
CA ILE A 376 9.01 -25.34 -3.32
C ILE A 376 8.91 -25.94 -4.73
N MET A 377 9.20 -25.12 -5.74
CA MET A 377 9.56 -25.58 -7.07
C MET A 377 11.01 -25.18 -7.34
N PHE A 378 11.72 -25.96 -8.11
CA PHE A 378 13.14 -25.71 -8.37
C PHE A 378 13.56 -26.09 -9.79
N SER A 379 14.65 -25.47 -10.25
CA SER A 379 15.35 -25.81 -11.51
C SER A 379 16.82 -25.99 -11.25
N LYS A 380 17.42 -27.03 -11.88
CA LYS A 380 18.85 -27.31 -11.84
C LYS A 380 19.55 -27.00 -13.16
N ASP A 381 18.84 -26.54 -14.15
CA ASP A 381 19.28 -26.31 -15.53
C ASP A 381 19.02 -24.87 -15.98
N HIS A 382 19.20 -23.92 -15.02
CA HIS A 382 19.08 -22.49 -15.28
C HIS A 382 17.68 -22.05 -15.74
N GLY A 383 16.62 -22.78 -15.35
CA GLY A 383 15.22 -22.43 -15.63
C GLY A 383 14.65 -23.09 -16.89
N GLU A 384 15.37 -23.99 -17.56
CA GLU A 384 14.84 -24.70 -18.72
C GLU A 384 13.76 -25.73 -18.31
N THR A 385 13.93 -26.40 -17.16
CA THR A 385 12.91 -27.27 -16.56
C THR A 385 12.68 -26.96 -15.08
N TRP A 386 11.46 -27.22 -14.63
CA TRP A 386 11.01 -26.97 -13.24
C TRP A 386 10.40 -28.24 -12.64
N ASN A 387 10.68 -28.50 -11.36
CA ASN A 387 10.23 -29.67 -10.62
C ASN A 387 9.62 -29.28 -9.28
#